data_a8eac42e902d2d973ffd602815692cb7
#
_entry.id   a8eac42e902d2d973ffd602815692cb7
#
_cell.length_a   1.000
_cell.length_b   1.000
_cell.length_c   1.000
_cell.angle_alpha   90.00
_cell.angle_beta   90.00
_cell.angle_gamma   90.00
#
_symmetry.space_group_name_H-M   'P 1'
#
loop_
_entity.id
_entity.type
_entity.pdbx_description
1 polymer ?
#
loop_
_entity_poly.entity_id
_entity_poly.type
_entity_poly.pdbx_seq_one_letter_code
_entity_poly.pdbx_strand_id
1 'polypeptide(L)'
;KCFILDMDGTIYLGNELFSFTKDFLKKVEETGREYYFFTNNSSKSQQDYIEKLERFGIRIKSQQMMTSTHVISRYLKQHYEGKSVYVVGTPSLIQEFQYFGINVTEEDPDIVVLGFDTTLTYEKLSKACHYIRNGCIYFGINPDWNCPMEGGAFIPDCGSIAKLIEASTGRFPEFFGKPSKHTLDYIIQ
;
A
#
# COMPACT_ATOMS: atom_id res chain seq x y z
N LYS A 1 -12.25 9.30 -20.65
CA LYS A 1 -11.48 9.92 -19.56
C LYS A 1 -11.97 9.36 -18.24
N CYS A 2 -11.07 8.95 -17.34
CA CYS A 2 -11.39 8.45 -16.01
C CYS A 2 -10.75 9.32 -14.93
N PHE A 3 -11.25 9.20 -13.71
CA PHE A 3 -10.67 9.79 -12.52
C PHE A 3 -9.97 8.71 -11.70
N ILE A 4 -8.75 9.00 -11.25
CA ILE A 4 -8.06 8.20 -10.24
C ILE A 4 -8.10 9.00 -8.95
N LEU A 5 -8.79 8.47 -7.96
CA LEU A 5 -9.11 9.16 -6.71
C LEU A 5 -8.30 8.55 -5.57
N ASP A 6 -7.58 9.40 -4.85
CA ASP A 6 -7.03 9.02 -3.55
C ASP A 6 -8.16 8.81 -2.53
N MET A 7 -7.87 8.17 -1.40
CA MET A 7 -8.90 7.78 -0.43
C MET A 7 -8.77 8.52 0.91
N ASP A 8 -7.74 8.20 1.68
CA ASP A 8 -7.55 8.78 3.02
C ASP A 8 -7.26 10.28 2.93
N GLY A 9 -8.12 11.12 3.54
CA GLY A 9 -8.03 12.58 3.45
C GLY A 9 -8.60 13.19 2.15
N THR A 10 -9.10 12.37 1.21
CA THR A 10 -9.70 12.84 -0.07
C THR A 10 -11.17 12.45 -0.19
N ILE A 11 -11.52 11.21 0.10
CA ILE A 11 -12.90 10.68 0.03
C ILE A 11 -13.51 10.58 1.42
N TYR A 12 -12.71 10.20 2.40
CA TYR A 12 -13.07 10.08 3.81
C TYR A 12 -11.86 10.39 4.68
N LEU A 13 -12.07 10.57 5.97
CA LEU A 13 -11.02 10.55 6.99
C LEU A 13 -11.45 9.63 8.13
N GLY A 14 -10.62 8.64 8.45
CA GLY A 14 -10.99 7.62 9.42
C GLY A 14 -12.28 6.89 9.05
N ASN A 15 -13.31 7.01 9.87
CA ASN A 15 -14.64 6.42 9.63
C ASN A 15 -15.68 7.44 9.16
N GLU A 16 -15.27 8.65 8.82
CA GLU A 16 -16.17 9.71 8.38
C GLU A 16 -16.02 9.98 6.88
N LEU A 17 -17.10 9.75 6.13
CA LEU A 17 -17.19 10.11 4.72
C LEU A 17 -17.36 11.62 4.60
N PHE A 18 -16.58 12.26 3.71
CA PHE A 18 -16.81 13.69 3.44
C PHE A 18 -18.16 13.92 2.77
N SER A 19 -18.85 15.00 3.16
CA SER A 19 -20.23 15.30 2.75
C SER A 19 -20.42 15.41 1.23
N PHE A 20 -19.40 15.86 0.52
CA PHE A 20 -19.43 16.02 -0.95
C PHE A 20 -19.21 14.74 -1.73
N THR A 21 -18.68 13.67 -1.09
CA THR A 21 -18.16 12.50 -1.80
C THR A 21 -19.23 11.82 -2.68
N LYS A 22 -20.40 11.53 -2.12
CA LYS A 22 -21.46 10.82 -2.88
C LYS A 22 -21.95 11.64 -4.06
N ASP A 23 -22.17 12.94 -3.87
CA ASP A 23 -22.62 13.84 -4.93
C ASP A 23 -21.56 13.97 -6.03
N PHE A 24 -20.29 14.03 -5.65
CA PHE A 24 -19.19 14.05 -6.60
C PHE A 24 -19.13 12.77 -7.45
N LEU A 25 -19.17 11.61 -6.83
CA LEU A 25 -19.14 10.31 -7.54
C LEU A 25 -20.34 10.17 -8.49
N LYS A 26 -21.55 10.50 -8.01
CA LYS A 26 -22.76 10.55 -8.82
C LYS A 26 -22.59 11.47 -10.03
N LYS A 27 -22.01 12.65 -9.82
CA LYS A 27 -21.76 13.60 -10.91
C LYS A 27 -20.78 13.08 -11.95
N VAL A 28 -19.74 12.36 -11.52
CA VAL A 28 -18.79 11.69 -12.43
C VAL A 28 -19.53 10.69 -13.32
N GLU A 29 -20.38 9.83 -12.74
CA GLU A 29 -21.17 8.82 -13.47
C GLU A 29 -22.17 9.47 -14.44
N GLU A 30 -22.90 10.52 -14.04
CA GLU A 30 -23.81 11.27 -14.88
C GLU A 30 -23.14 11.88 -16.12
N THR A 31 -21.84 12.17 -16.05
CA THR A 31 -21.07 12.67 -17.21
C THR A 31 -20.54 11.54 -18.13
N GLY A 32 -20.90 10.27 -17.86
CA GLY A 32 -20.43 9.12 -18.61
C GLY A 32 -18.93 8.84 -18.43
N ARG A 33 -18.35 9.29 -17.31
CA ARG A 33 -16.96 9.03 -16.96
C ARG A 33 -16.88 7.96 -15.90
N GLU A 34 -15.72 7.30 -15.86
CA GLU A 34 -15.41 6.28 -14.86
C GLU A 34 -14.52 6.88 -13.76
N TYR A 35 -14.56 6.28 -12.59
CA TYR A 35 -13.61 6.55 -11.52
C TYR A 35 -13.05 5.24 -10.95
N TYR A 36 -11.83 5.36 -10.43
CA TYR A 36 -11.08 4.30 -9.78
C TYR A 36 -10.51 4.88 -8.49
N PHE A 37 -10.44 4.09 -7.44
CA PHE A 37 -9.76 4.46 -6.22
C PHE A 37 -8.33 3.93 -6.24
N PHE A 38 -7.40 4.72 -5.74
CA PHE A 38 -6.02 4.32 -5.54
C PHE A 38 -5.51 4.81 -4.19
N THR A 39 -5.07 3.88 -3.32
CA THR A 39 -4.48 4.23 -2.03
C THR A 39 -3.03 3.77 -1.90
N ASN A 40 -2.21 4.59 -1.24
CA ASN A 40 -0.86 4.20 -0.81
C ASN A 40 -0.89 3.35 0.46
N ASN A 41 -1.96 3.43 1.24
CA ASN A 41 -2.06 2.77 2.53
C ASN A 41 -2.08 1.24 2.36
N SER A 42 -0.99 0.60 2.73
CA SER A 42 -0.77 -0.84 2.63
C SER A 42 -1.04 -1.61 3.93
N SER A 43 -1.64 -0.97 4.94
CA SER A 43 -1.96 -1.65 6.20
C SER A 43 -3.15 -2.60 6.11
N LYS A 44 -3.90 -2.55 5.01
CA LYS A 44 -5.12 -3.32 4.75
C LYS A 44 -5.10 -3.91 3.35
N SER A 45 -5.92 -4.94 3.13
CA SER A 45 -6.12 -5.56 1.82
C SER A 45 -7.07 -4.75 0.93
N GLN A 46 -7.09 -5.06 -0.37
CA GLN A 46 -8.09 -4.54 -1.30
C GLN A 46 -9.51 -4.78 -0.81
N GLN A 47 -9.78 -5.98 -0.30
CA GLN A 47 -11.11 -6.38 0.18
C GLN A 47 -11.56 -5.54 1.38
N ASP A 48 -10.65 -5.25 2.33
CA ASP A 48 -10.93 -4.39 3.48
C ASP A 48 -11.39 -2.99 3.04
N TYR A 49 -10.79 -2.44 1.95
CA TYR A 49 -11.17 -1.13 1.40
C TYR A 49 -12.52 -1.18 0.69
N ILE A 50 -12.82 -2.23 -0.07
CA ILE A 50 -14.12 -2.42 -0.71
C ILE A 50 -15.22 -2.47 0.35
N GLU A 51 -15.05 -3.27 1.40
CA GLU A 51 -15.99 -3.37 2.52
C GLU A 51 -16.15 -2.04 3.26
N LYS A 52 -15.06 -1.27 3.41
CA LYS A 52 -15.14 0.07 4.01
C LYS A 52 -15.98 1.01 3.16
N LEU A 53 -15.80 1.01 1.84
CA LEU A 53 -16.61 1.82 0.92
C LEU A 53 -18.09 1.39 0.94
N GLU A 54 -18.36 0.09 1.02
CA GLU A 54 -19.74 -0.43 1.14
C GLU A 54 -20.42 0.05 2.43
N ARG A 55 -19.71 0.09 3.56
CA ARG A 55 -20.23 0.68 4.82
C ARG A 55 -20.60 2.15 4.67
N PHE A 56 -19.92 2.89 3.81
CA PHE A 56 -20.28 4.26 3.44
C PHE A 56 -21.41 4.34 2.40
N GLY A 57 -21.91 3.18 1.91
CA GLY A 57 -22.93 3.10 0.86
C GLY A 57 -22.38 3.39 -0.55
N ILE A 58 -21.07 3.24 -0.76
CA ILE A 58 -20.41 3.34 -2.06
C ILE A 58 -20.08 1.92 -2.53
N ARG A 59 -20.77 1.46 -3.59
CA ARG A 59 -20.53 0.14 -4.18
C ARG A 59 -19.68 0.27 -5.42
N ILE A 60 -18.61 -0.50 -5.47
CA ILE A 60 -17.65 -0.54 -6.59
C ILE A 60 -17.36 -1.98 -7.00
N LYS A 61 -16.83 -2.15 -8.21
CA LYS A 61 -16.25 -3.42 -8.66
C LYS A 61 -14.82 -3.53 -8.11
N SER A 62 -14.32 -4.76 -7.93
CA SER A 62 -12.95 -4.99 -7.44
C SER A 62 -11.89 -4.30 -8.32
N GLN A 63 -12.10 -4.27 -9.64
CA GLN A 63 -11.20 -3.61 -10.59
C GLN A 63 -11.13 -2.08 -10.41
N GLN A 64 -12.10 -1.48 -9.72
CA GLN A 64 -12.08 -0.04 -9.41
C GLN A 64 -11.28 0.30 -8.16
N MET A 65 -10.81 -0.71 -7.41
CA MET A 65 -10.00 -0.52 -6.21
C MET A 65 -8.56 -0.95 -6.46
N MET A 66 -7.65 -0.01 -6.48
CA MET A 66 -6.21 -0.24 -6.65
C MET A 66 -5.44 0.19 -5.39
N THR A 67 -4.38 -0.52 -5.08
CA THR A 67 -3.49 -0.22 -3.96
C THR A 67 -2.03 -0.23 -4.40
N SER A 68 -1.15 0.41 -3.65
CA SER A 68 0.29 0.30 -3.89
C SER A 68 0.82 -1.13 -3.76
N THR A 69 0.11 -2.00 -3.01
CA THR A 69 0.41 -3.44 -2.94
C THR A 69 0.24 -4.13 -4.29
N HIS A 70 -0.77 -3.76 -5.08
CA HIS A 70 -0.94 -4.28 -6.44
C HIS A 70 0.25 -3.91 -7.34
N VAL A 71 0.73 -2.67 -7.23
CA VAL A 71 1.84 -2.17 -8.04
C VAL A 71 3.10 -2.99 -7.80
N ILE A 72 3.50 -3.13 -6.54
CA ILE A 72 4.71 -3.89 -6.19
C ILE A 72 4.54 -5.39 -6.46
N SER A 73 3.38 -5.98 -6.18
CA SER A 73 3.14 -7.40 -6.44
C SER A 73 3.26 -7.75 -7.92
N ARG A 74 2.73 -6.88 -8.80
CA ARG A 74 2.89 -7.04 -10.24
C ARG A 74 4.37 -6.92 -10.66
N TYR A 75 5.07 -5.93 -10.14
CA TYR A 75 6.50 -5.74 -10.42
C TYR A 75 7.33 -6.94 -9.98
N LEU A 76 7.09 -7.48 -8.78
CA LEU A 76 7.77 -8.67 -8.28
C LEU A 76 7.55 -9.88 -9.20
N LYS A 77 6.32 -10.11 -9.66
CA LYS A 77 6.00 -11.20 -10.60
C LYS A 77 6.71 -11.06 -11.94
N GLN A 78 6.84 -9.83 -12.44
CA GLN A 78 7.44 -9.57 -13.75
C GLN A 78 8.97 -9.62 -13.73
N HIS A 79 9.61 -9.21 -12.63
CA HIS A 79 11.05 -8.99 -12.57
C HIS A 79 11.78 -9.91 -11.59
N TYR A 80 11.06 -10.55 -10.66
CA TYR A 80 11.61 -11.35 -9.58
C TYR A 80 10.84 -12.66 -9.39
N GLU A 81 10.40 -13.27 -10.49
CA GLU A 81 9.68 -14.55 -10.47
C GLU A 81 10.49 -15.61 -9.72
N GLY A 82 9.83 -16.36 -8.82
CA GLY A 82 10.45 -17.40 -8.01
C GLY A 82 11.26 -16.91 -6.81
N LYS A 83 11.49 -15.60 -6.66
CA LYS A 83 12.19 -15.04 -5.52
C LYS A 83 11.34 -15.03 -4.25
N SER A 84 11.97 -15.26 -3.11
CA SER A 84 11.32 -15.23 -1.80
C SER A 84 11.34 -13.84 -1.18
N VAL A 85 10.27 -13.50 -0.46
CA VAL A 85 10.03 -12.15 0.07
C VAL A 85 9.77 -12.19 1.57
N TYR A 86 10.56 -11.46 2.34
CA TYR A 86 10.23 -11.12 3.73
C TYR A 86 9.42 -9.83 3.76
N VAL A 87 8.23 -9.87 4.37
CA VAL A 87 7.31 -8.73 4.41
C VAL A 87 7.27 -8.13 5.81
N VAL A 88 7.73 -6.87 5.95
CA VAL A 88 7.46 -6.06 7.15
C VAL A 88 6.12 -5.39 6.95
N GLY A 89 5.08 -5.99 7.51
CA GLY A 89 3.70 -5.54 7.28
C GLY A 89 2.70 -6.17 8.24
N THR A 90 1.46 -5.72 8.12
CA THR A 90 0.33 -6.28 8.86
C THR A 90 0.00 -7.70 8.38
N PRO A 91 -0.72 -8.50 9.17
CA PRO A 91 -1.23 -9.80 8.71
C PRO A 91 -2.06 -9.70 7.42
N SER A 92 -2.90 -8.66 7.27
CA SER A 92 -3.67 -8.41 6.04
C SER A 92 -2.77 -8.22 4.82
N LEU A 93 -1.69 -7.44 4.95
CA LEU A 93 -0.73 -7.23 3.86
C LEU A 93 -0.03 -8.53 3.48
N ILE A 94 0.41 -9.32 4.47
CA ILE A 94 1.06 -10.61 4.24
C ILE A 94 0.13 -11.56 3.48
N GLN A 95 -1.13 -11.67 3.91
CA GLN A 95 -2.15 -12.49 3.25
C GLN A 95 -2.43 -12.02 1.81
N GLU A 96 -2.45 -10.71 1.56
CA GLU A 96 -2.64 -10.17 0.22
C GLU A 96 -1.48 -10.53 -0.72
N PHE A 97 -0.23 -10.47 -0.26
CA PHE A 97 0.93 -10.95 -1.02
C PHE A 97 0.81 -12.44 -1.35
N GLN A 98 0.42 -13.26 -0.37
CA GLN A 98 0.20 -14.70 -0.58
C GLN A 98 -0.94 -14.97 -1.58
N TYR A 99 -2.05 -14.22 -1.48
CA TYR A 99 -3.16 -14.28 -2.44
C TYR A 99 -2.70 -13.95 -3.87
N PHE A 100 -1.79 -12.99 -4.03
CA PHE A 100 -1.17 -12.69 -5.32
C PHE A 100 -0.12 -13.73 -5.75
N GLY A 101 0.10 -14.78 -4.99
CA GLY A 101 1.06 -15.84 -5.33
C GLY A 101 2.53 -15.42 -5.17
N ILE A 102 2.81 -14.42 -4.34
CA ILE A 102 4.18 -14.06 -3.95
C ILE A 102 4.67 -15.07 -2.91
N ASN A 103 5.88 -15.56 -3.08
CA ASN A 103 6.51 -16.51 -2.16
C ASN A 103 6.99 -15.78 -0.89
N VAL A 104 6.11 -15.67 0.10
CA VAL A 104 6.43 -15.02 1.38
C VAL A 104 7.13 -15.99 2.31
N THR A 105 8.25 -15.56 2.92
CA THR A 105 9.05 -16.36 3.85
C THR A 105 9.49 -15.57 5.08
N GLU A 106 9.70 -16.28 6.18
CA GLU A 106 10.32 -15.75 7.40
C GLU A 106 11.83 -15.99 7.47
N GLU A 107 12.37 -16.84 6.60
CA GLU A 107 13.77 -17.30 6.61
C GLU A 107 14.41 -17.13 5.23
N ASP A 108 15.67 -16.68 5.22
CA ASP A 108 16.52 -16.53 4.03
C ASP A 108 15.84 -15.90 2.80
N PRO A 109 15.23 -14.71 2.92
CA PRO A 109 14.59 -14.07 1.81
C PRO A 109 15.60 -13.52 0.78
N ASP A 110 15.20 -13.48 -0.48
CA ASP A 110 15.92 -12.73 -1.52
C ASP A 110 15.63 -11.23 -1.43
N ILE A 111 14.41 -10.88 -1.00
CA ILE A 111 13.88 -9.52 -1.03
C ILE A 111 13.22 -9.20 0.32
N VAL A 112 13.43 -7.97 0.80
CA VAL A 112 12.67 -7.38 1.91
C VAL A 112 11.71 -6.35 1.35
N VAL A 113 10.41 -6.49 1.67
CA VAL A 113 9.38 -5.51 1.33
C VAL A 113 8.84 -4.88 2.61
N LEU A 114 8.94 -3.56 2.69
CA LEU A 114 8.39 -2.76 3.79
C LEU A 114 7.05 -2.15 3.38
N GLY A 115 6.01 -2.40 4.18
CA GLY A 115 4.72 -1.74 4.09
C GLY A 115 4.43 -0.84 5.29
N PHE A 116 3.23 -0.27 5.30
CA PHE A 116 2.70 0.43 6.46
C PHE A 116 2.25 -0.61 7.51
N ASP A 117 3.12 -0.89 8.48
CA ASP A 117 2.90 -1.92 9.49
C ASP A 117 2.45 -1.33 10.83
N THR A 118 1.14 -1.31 11.06
CA THR A 118 0.55 -0.91 12.34
C THR A 118 0.69 -1.97 13.45
N THR A 119 1.28 -3.13 13.11
CA THR A 119 1.60 -4.23 14.04
C THR A 119 3.10 -4.44 14.20
N LEU A 120 3.90 -3.41 13.90
CA LEU A 120 5.36 -3.45 13.91
C LEU A 120 5.89 -3.88 15.27
N THR A 121 6.82 -4.84 15.26
CA THR A 121 7.54 -5.30 16.45
C THR A 121 9.04 -5.10 16.28
N TYR A 122 9.77 -5.07 17.40
CA TYR A 122 11.23 -5.01 17.36
C TYR A 122 11.84 -6.24 16.66
N GLU A 123 11.21 -7.39 16.79
CA GLU A 123 11.62 -8.61 16.09
C GLU A 123 11.56 -8.46 14.58
N LYS A 124 10.43 -7.97 14.04
CA LYS A 124 10.27 -7.69 12.59
C LYS A 124 11.35 -6.74 12.08
N LEU A 125 11.62 -5.66 12.84
CA LEU A 125 12.67 -4.70 12.48
C LEU A 125 14.06 -5.33 12.50
N SER A 126 14.37 -6.14 13.52
CA SER A 126 15.67 -6.80 13.66
C SER A 126 15.93 -7.75 12.52
N LYS A 127 14.94 -8.59 12.14
CA LYS A 127 15.00 -9.48 10.98
C LYS A 127 15.21 -8.70 9.68
N ALA A 128 14.39 -7.67 9.44
CA ALA A 128 14.53 -6.83 8.25
C ALA A 128 15.92 -6.21 8.12
N CYS A 129 16.42 -5.59 9.20
CA CYS A 129 17.76 -5.01 9.21
C CYS A 129 18.85 -6.05 8.97
N HIS A 130 18.72 -7.26 9.52
CA HIS A 130 19.65 -8.35 9.28
C HIS A 130 19.70 -8.74 7.80
N TYR A 131 18.55 -9.00 7.18
CA TYR A 131 18.47 -9.37 5.77
C TYR A 131 18.97 -8.27 4.83
N ILE A 132 18.62 -7.03 5.11
CA ILE A 132 19.06 -5.86 4.32
C ILE A 132 20.59 -5.70 4.39
N ARG A 133 21.22 -5.88 5.57
CA ARG A 133 22.68 -5.82 5.71
C ARG A 133 23.36 -6.98 4.98
N ASN A 134 22.74 -8.14 4.90
CA ASN A 134 23.23 -9.31 4.19
C ASN A 134 23.01 -9.23 2.67
N GLY A 135 22.52 -8.11 2.16
CA GLY A 135 22.48 -7.86 0.72
C GLY A 135 21.15 -8.13 0.05
N CYS A 136 20.08 -8.49 0.80
CA CYS A 136 18.74 -8.59 0.22
C CYS A 136 18.33 -7.31 -0.50
N ILE A 137 17.58 -7.46 -1.58
CA ILE A 137 16.95 -6.33 -2.27
C ILE A 137 15.95 -5.69 -1.31
N TYR A 138 15.88 -4.35 -1.28
CA TYR A 138 15.02 -3.66 -0.35
C TYR A 138 14.05 -2.73 -1.06
N PHE A 139 12.76 -3.03 -0.95
CA PHE A 139 11.65 -2.27 -1.51
C PHE A 139 10.73 -1.72 -0.41
N GLY A 140 10.11 -0.56 -0.68
CA GLY A 140 9.04 0.02 0.14
C GLY A 140 7.75 0.16 -0.67
N ILE A 141 6.61 -0.12 -0.07
CA ILE A 141 5.33 -0.03 -0.76
C ILE A 141 4.95 1.41 -1.05
N ASN A 142 5.10 2.32 -0.06
CA ASN A 142 4.78 3.74 -0.23
C ASN A 142 5.77 4.64 0.55
N PRO A 143 6.02 5.88 0.05
CA PRO A 143 7.00 6.78 0.68
C PRO A 143 6.42 7.62 1.83
N ASP A 144 5.14 7.48 2.17
CA ASP A 144 4.44 8.39 3.06
C ASP A 144 5.04 8.35 4.48
N TRP A 145 5.28 9.54 5.03
CA TRP A 145 5.85 9.68 6.38
C TRP A 145 4.83 9.46 7.47
N ASN A 146 3.60 9.90 7.24
CA ASN A 146 2.53 9.89 8.22
C ASN A 146 1.21 9.51 7.56
N CYS A 147 0.42 8.73 8.28
CA CYS A 147 -0.98 8.49 7.94
C CYS A 147 -1.87 9.45 8.76
N PRO A 148 -2.72 10.24 8.12
CA PRO A 148 -3.65 11.12 8.83
C PRO A 148 -4.75 10.31 9.53
N MET A 149 -5.10 10.76 10.73
CA MET A 149 -6.11 10.16 11.59
C MET A 149 -7.20 11.19 11.93
N GLU A 150 -8.31 10.72 12.45
CA GLU A 150 -9.37 11.56 12.99
C GLU A 150 -8.84 12.54 14.06
N GLY A 151 -9.49 13.71 14.18
CA GLY A 151 -9.09 14.72 15.17
C GLY A 151 -7.76 15.43 14.87
N GLY A 152 -7.22 15.33 13.66
CA GLY A 152 -5.97 16.00 13.27
C GLY A 152 -4.70 15.30 13.78
N ALA A 153 -4.83 14.08 14.29
CA ALA A 153 -3.68 13.26 14.70
C ALA A 153 -2.99 12.63 13.47
N PHE A 154 -1.74 12.21 13.65
CA PHE A 154 -0.97 11.47 12.66
C PHE A 154 -0.27 10.29 13.32
N ILE A 155 -0.12 9.20 12.59
CA ILE A 155 0.70 8.06 13.00
C ILE A 155 1.81 7.81 11.97
N PRO A 156 2.99 7.28 12.39
CA PRO A 156 4.07 6.96 11.47
C PRO A 156 3.62 5.98 10.39
N ASP A 157 3.95 6.27 9.13
CA ASP A 157 3.67 5.40 7.98
C ASP A 157 4.96 4.72 7.47
N CYS A 158 4.88 4.03 6.36
CA CYS A 158 5.95 3.24 5.75
C CYS A 158 7.26 4.02 5.57
N GLY A 159 7.20 5.28 5.11
CA GLY A 159 8.38 6.14 4.96
C GLY A 159 9.12 6.40 6.28
N SER A 160 8.39 6.59 7.38
CA SER A 160 8.98 6.76 8.71
C SER A 160 9.68 5.48 9.20
N ILE A 161 9.08 4.31 8.95
CA ILE A 161 9.70 3.01 9.26
C ILE A 161 10.95 2.80 8.38
N ALA A 162 10.89 3.20 7.10
CA ALA A 162 12.03 3.15 6.21
C ALA A 162 13.22 3.96 6.73
N LYS A 163 12.97 5.14 7.32
CA LYS A 163 14.02 5.97 7.94
C LYS A 163 14.63 5.32 9.19
N LEU A 164 13.83 4.62 9.98
CA LEU A 164 14.34 3.85 11.11
C LEU A 164 15.29 2.74 10.62
N ILE A 165 14.90 2.01 9.58
CA ILE A 165 15.73 0.96 8.97
C ILE A 165 16.99 1.56 8.32
N GLU A 166 16.87 2.69 7.60
CA GLU A 166 18.00 3.41 7.02
C GLU A 166 19.03 3.82 8.09
N ALA A 167 18.58 4.37 9.19
CA ALA A 167 19.46 4.77 10.30
C ALA A 167 20.27 3.58 10.86
N SER A 168 19.69 2.36 10.82
CA SER A 168 20.36 1.14 11.29
C SER A 168 21.23 0.48 10.24
N THR A 169 20.87 0.53 8.95
CA THR A 169 21.49 -0.27 7.89
C THR A 169 22.27 0.55 6.87
N GLY A 170 22.06 1.86 6.82
CA GLY A 170 22.58 2.75 5.78
C GLY A 170 21.87 2.59 4.42
N ARG A 171 20.81 1.80 4.33
CA ARG A 171 20.09 1.51 3.07
C ARG A 171 18.67 2.02 3.11
N PHE A 172 18.24 2.65 2.01
CA PHE A 172 16.89 3.18 1.82
C PHE A 172 16.20 2.42 0.68
N PRO A 173 14.87 2.14 0.76
CA PRO A 173 14.18 1.35 -0.24
C PRO A 173 13.87 2.15 -1.51
N GLU A 174 13.69 1.45 -2.62
CA GLU A 174 12.95 1.95 -3.77
C GLU A 174 11.45 1.82 -3.49
N PHE A 175 10.67 2.91 -3.72
CA PHE A 175 9.24 2.96 -3.42
C PHE A 175 8.35 2.80 -4.66
N PHE A 176 7.21 2.13 -4.48
CA PHE A 176 6.25 1.78 -5.53
C PHE A 176 4.94 2.57 -5.49
N GLY A 177 4.55 3.11 -4.35
CA GLY A 177 3.36 3.95 -4.19
C GLY A 177 3.49 5.32 -4.87
N LYS A 178 2.36 6.05 -4.98
CA LYS A 178 2.35 7.43 -5.47
C LYS A 178 3.41 8.28 -4.74
N PRO A 179 4.13 9.15 -5.40
CA PRO A 179 4.08 9.55 -6.81
C PRO A 179 5.07 8.78 -7.71
N SER A 180 5.40 7.51 -7.42
CA SER A 180 6.42 6.80 -8.18
C SER A 180 5.98 6.53 -9.64
N LYS A 181 6.98 6.38 -10.52
CA LYS A 181 6.76 5.99 -11.91
C LYS A 181 6.08 4.60 -12.01
N HIS A 182 6.38 3.69 -11.09
CA HIS A 182 5.77 2.35 -11.04
C HIS A 182 4.24 2.43 -10.91
N THR A 183 3.74 3.36 -10.07
CA THR A 183 2.30 3.60 -9.96
C THR A 183 1.71 4.10 -11.28
N LEU A 184 2.36 5.05 -11.94
CA LEU A 184 1.89 5.56 -13.22
C LEU A 184 1.84 4.45 -14.27
N ASP A 185 2.92 3.68 -14.41
CA ASP A 185 3.03 2.57 -15.35
C ASP A 185 1.98 1.47 -15.08
N TYR A 186 1.61 1.27 -13.81
CA TYR A 186 0.56 0.35 -13.41
C TYR A 186 -0.83 0.84 -13.85
N ILE A 187 -1.13 2.13 -13.67
CA ILE A 187 -2.45 2.71 -13.94
C ILE A 187 -2.75 2.82 -15.44
N ILE A 188 -1.75 3.10 -16.28
CA ILE A 188 -1.94 3.32 -17.73
C ILE A 188 -1.99 2.03 -18.56
N GLN A 189 -1.75 0.88 -17.98
CA GLN A 189 -1.84 -0.44 -18.62
C GLN A 189 -3.20 -1.08 -18.42
#